data_d692b3cc251dc3387b048a7ef79b25e6
#
_entry.id   d692b3cc251dc3387b048a7ef79b25e6
#
_cell.length_a   1.000
_cell.length_b   1.000
_cell.length_c   1.000
_cell.angle_alpha   90.00
_cell.angle_beta   90.00
_cell.angle_gamma   90.00
#
_symmetry.space_group_name_H-M   'P 1'
#
loop_
_entity.id
_entity.type
_entity.pdbx_description
1 polymer ?
#
loop_
_entity_poly.entity_id
_entity_poly.type
_entity_poly.pdbx_seq_one_letter_code
_entity_poly.pdbx_strand_id
1 'polypeptide(L)'
;MVYVRDGMPDQAPFAVMVPKSKSDYGGNNLILEIAPKVFAWYAHLRQGSLLVKVGDAVKAGAPIAKLGNTGPSEGRHLHLGLLDKPDPIAGRSLPFVFDRFTLVGAIDFDASKGDRLVILPDSRQVRFAYPLYGGIQNFP
;
A
#
# COMPACT_ATOMS: atom_id res chain seq x y z
N MET A 1 -3.87 12.73 -10.41
CA MET A 1 -2.52 12.12 -10.22
C MET A 1 -1.46 13.22 -10.20
N VAL A 2 -0.65 13.31 -9.15
CA VAL A 2 0.32 14.39 -8.97
C VAL A 2 1.78 13.96 -9.06
N TYR A 3 2.07 12.68 -8.87
CA TYR A 3 3.41 12.12 -8.97
C TYR A 3 3.38 10.65 -9.39
N VAL A 4 4.34 10.24 -10.21
CA VAL A 4 4.53 8.85 -10.66
C VAL A 4 6.02 8.58 -10.78
N ARG A 5 6.48 7.45 -10.24
CA ARG A 5 7.82 6.89 -10.44
C ARG A 5 7.70 5.41 -10.79
N ASP A 6 8.36 5.00 -11.87
CA ASP A 6 8.45 3.62 -12.31
C ASP A 6 9.89 3.30 -12.76
N GLY A 7 10.16 2.06 -13.13
CA GLY A 7 11.43 1.60 -13.69
C GLY A 7 12.37 0.94 -12.70
N MET A 8 12.10 0.98 -11.39
CA MET A 8 12.89 0.22 -10.44
C MET A 8 12.50 -1.27 -10.52
N PRO A 9 13.49 -2.19 -10.64
CA PRO A 9 13.18 -3.63 -10.70
C PRO A 9 12.64 -4.17 -9.39
N ASP A 10 11.72 -5.13 -9.50
CA ASP A 10 11.27 -5.91 -8.33
C ASP A 10 12.42 -6.76 -7.78
N GLN A 11 12.52 -6.82 -6.48
CA GLN A 11 13.51 -7.64 -5.78
C GLN A 11 12.98 -9.06 -5.52
N ALA A 12 13.91 -10.00 -5.34
CA ALA A 12 13.58 -11.29 -4.78
C ALA A 12 13.07 -11.12 -3.33
N PRO A 13 12.18 -12.01 -2.86
CA PRO A 13 11.78 -12.00 -1.46
C PRO A 13 12.99 -12.04 -0.52
N PHE A 14 12.93 -11.28 0.57
CA PHE A 14 13.99 -11.15 1.58
C PHE A 14 15.32 -10.57 1.08
N ALA A 15 15.39 -10.10 -0.16
CA ALA A 15 16.55 -9.33 -0.62
C ALA A 15 16.54 -7.95 0.05
N VAL A 16 17.70 -7.54 0.57
CA VAL A 16 17.83 -6.22 1.20
C VAL A 16 18.41 -5.25 0.18
N MET A 17 17.63 -4.28 -0.22
CA MET A 17 18.11 -3.16 -1.03
C MET A 17 18.57 -2.02 -0.12
N VAL A 18 19.79 -1.55 -0.34
CA VAL A 18 20.26 -0.31 0.28
C VAL A 18 19.84 0.87 -0.62
N PRO A 19 19.00 1.80 -0.14
CA PRO A 19 18.60 2.95 -0.93
C PRO A 19 19.79 3.86 -1.19
N LYS A 20 19.96 4.30 -2.43
CA LYS A 20 21.02 5.24 -2.85
C LYS A 20 20.58 6.70 -2.71
N SER A 21 19.29 6.93 -2.64
CA SER A 21 18.68 8.24 -2.49
C SER A 21 17.38 8.17 -1.66
N LYS A 22 16.95 9.31 -1.13
CA LYS A 22 15.65 9.38 -0.41
C LYS A 22 14.46 8.94 -1.27
N SER A 23 14.52 9.20 -2.57
CA SER A 23 13.45 8.79 -3.48
C SER A 23 13.34 7.28 -3.67
N ASP A 24 14.38 6.51 -3.34
CA ASP A 24 14.36 5.04 -3.49
C ASP A 24 13.49 4.35 -2.43
N TYR A 25 13.22 5.01 -1.29
CA TYR A 25 12.45 4.41 -0.20
C TYR A 25 11.04 3.95 -0.61
N GLY A 26 10.40 4.64 -1.53
CA GLY A 26 9.08 4.22 -2.03
C GLY A 26 9.13 3.19 -3.16
N GLY A 27 10.32 2.85 -3.69
CA GLY A 27 10.40 2.05 -4.90
C GLY A 27 9.65 2.71 -6.06
N ASN A 28 8.99 1.90 -6.88
CA ASN A 28 8.00 2.42 -7.84
C ASN A 28 6.76 2.84 -7.05
N ASN A 29 6.33 4.07 -7.28
CA ASN A 29 5.28 4.65 -6.46
C ASN A 29 4.50 5.73 -7.21
N LEU A 30 3.34 6.05 -6.69
CA LEU A 30 2.50 7.12 -7.19
C LEU A 30 1.83 7.89 -6.06
N ILE A 31 1.48 9.13 -6.33
CA ILE A 31 0.75 9.99 -5.40
C ILE A 31 -0.48 10.54 -6.09
N LEU A 32 -1.63 10.33 -5.48
CA LEU A 32 -2.93 10.79 -5.94
C LEU A 32 -3.46 11.84 -4.96
N GLU A 33 -3.78 13.04 -5.43
CA GLU A 33 -4.54 14.00 -4.63
C GLU A 33 -6.00 13.53 -4.56
N ILE A 34 -6.47 13.19 -3.36
CA ILE A 34 -7.82 12.65 -3.13
C ILE A 34 -8.78 13.68 -2.53
N ALA A 35 -8.22 14.75 -1.95
CA ALA A 35 -8.94 15.94 -1.49
C ALA A 35 -7.93 17.11 -1.46
N PRO A 36 -8.37 18.36 -1.38
CA PRO A 36 -7.47 19.50 -1.28
C PRO A 36 -6.45 19.33 -0.14
N LYS A 37 -5.16 19.27 -0.50
CA LYS A 37 -4.03 19.03 0.42
C LYS A 37 -4.06 17.68 1.13
N VAL A 38 -4.71 16.67 0.56
CA VAL A 38 -4.68 15.28 1.04
C VAL A 38 -4.22 14.38 -0.09
N PHE A 39 -3.09 13.73 0.11
CA PHE A 39 -2.39 12.96 -0.92
C PHE A 39 -2.26 11.51 -0.49
N ALA A 40 -2.84 10.59 -1.25
CA ALA A 40 -2.67 9.16 -1.06
C ALA A 40 -1.40 8.70 -1.78
N TRP A 41 -0.46 8.16 -1.03
CA TRP A 41 0.79 7.60 -1.51
C TRP A 41 0.73 6.08 -1.53
N TYR A 42 0.97 5.50 -2.70
CA TYR A 42 1.02 4.05 -2.94
C TYR A 42 2.45 3.69 -3.34
N ALA A 43 3.11 2.83 -2.58
CA ALA A 43 4.52 2.50 -2.79
C ALA A 43 4.78 0.99 -2.92
N HIS A 44 6.01 0.64 -3.30
CA HIS A 44 6.49 -0.71 -3.61
C HIS A 44 5.74 -1.39 -4.75
N LEU A 45 5.29 -0.59 -5.73
CA LEU A 45 4.53 -1.05 -6.88
C LEU A 45 5.42 -1.84 -7.86
N ARG A 46 4.83 -2.77 -8.59
CA ARG A 46 5.53 -3.62 -9.56
C ARG A 46 6.07 -2.79 -10.72
N GLN A 47 7.30 -3.08 -11.14
CA GLN A 47 7.92 -2.45 -12.30
C GLN A 47 7.06 -2.61 -13.56
N GLY A 48 6.87 -1.52 -14.30
CA GLY A 48 6.15 -1.49 -15.58
C GLY A 48 4.65 -1.78 -15.45
N SER A 49 4.08 -1.66 -14.24
CA SER A 49 2.66 -1.95 -14.04
C SER A 49 1.77 -0.73 -13.83
N LEU A 50 2.34 0.47 -13.83
CA LEU A 50 1.57 1.69 -13.62
C LEU A 50 0.67 1.95 -14.84
N LEU A 51 -0.61 2.13 -14.58
CA LEU A 51 -1.66 2.35 -15.60
C LEU A 51 -2.06 3.82 -15.70
N VAL A 52 -1.40 4.68 -14.95
CA VAL A 52 -1.72 6.10 -14.81
C VAL A 52 -0.46 6.95 -14.94
N LYS A 53 -0.64 8.20 -15.35
CA LYS A 53 0.41 9.22 -15.48
C LYS A 53 0.01 10.50 -14.76
N VAL A 54 0.98 11.38 -14.55
CA VAL A 54 0.73 12.72 -13.97
C VAL A 54 -0.31 13.46 -14.82
N GLY A 55 -1.27 14.09 -14.17
CA GLY A 55 -2.41 14.78 -14.79
C GLY A 55 -3.67 13.93 -14.91
N ASP A 56 -3.59 12.60 -14.84
CA ASP A 56 -4.76 11.75 -14.96
C ASP A 56 -5.72 11.93 -13.77
N ALA A 57 -7.03 11.95 -14.06
CA ALA A 57 -8.09 11.80 -13.08
C ALA A 57 -8.41 10.30 -12.91
N VAL A 58 -8.50 9.85 -11.67
CA VAL A 58 -8.76 8.45 -11.33
C VAL A 58 -10.08 8.33 -10.60
N LYS A 59 -10.92 7.41 -11.02
CA LYS A 59 -12.18 7.08 -10.33
C LYS A 59 -11.92 6.00 -9.27
N ALA A 60 -12.69 6.03 -8.18
CA ALA A 60 -12.66 4.96 -7.19
C ALA A 60 -12.93 3.59 -7.86
N GLY A 61 -12.18 2.56 -7.45
CA GLY A 61 -12.24 1.22 -8.04
C GLY A 61 -11.46 1.04 -9.35
N ALA A 62 -10.94 2.10 -9.97
CA ALA A 62 -10.11 1.96 -11.17
C ALA A 62 -8.75 1.32 -10.82
N PRO A 63 -8.27 0.34 -11.60
CA PRO A 63 -6.94 -0.21 -11.42
C PRO A 63 -5.89 0.86 -11.76
N ILE A 64 -4.90 1.04 -10.89
CA ILE A 64 -3.84 2.06 -11.05
C ILE A 64 -2.45 1.46 -11.20
N ALA A 65 -2.20 0.29 -10.60
CA ALA A 65 -0.94 -0.44 -10.68
C ALA A 65 -1.12 -1.87 -10.15
N LYS A 66 -0.05 -2.67 -10.20
CA LYS A 66 0.04 -3.97 -9.54
C LYS A 66 0.97 -3.91 -8.34
N LEU A 67 0.68 -4.74 -7.35
CA LEU A 67 1.53 -4.95 -6.18
C LEU A 67 2.90 -5.48 -6.60
N GLY A 68 3.96 -4.92 -6.05
CA GLY A 68 5.34 -5.29 -6.34
C GLY A 68 6.20 -5.47 -5.09
N ASN A 69 7.52 -5.50 -5.31
CA ASN A 69 8.54 -5.61 -4.28
C ASN A 69 9.73 -4.71 -4.63
N THR A 70 9.47 -3.45 -4.94
CA THR A 70 10.49 -2.49 -5.38
C THR A 70 10.90 -1.55 -4.25
N GLY A 71 12.15 -1.08 -4.25
CA GLY A 71 12.70 -0.29 -3.15
C GLY A 71 13.05 -1.14 -1.92
N PRO A 72 13.35 -0.54 -0.75
CA PRO A 72 13.62 -1.26 0.50
C PRO A 72 12.36 -1.98 1.00
N SER A 73 12.18 -3.21 0.57
CA SER A 73 11.01 -4.03 0.84
C SER A 73 11.42 -5.50 0.95
N GLU A 74 11.04 -6.18 2.01
CA GLU A 74 11.40 -7.58 2.25
C GLU A 74 10.46 -8.57 1.53
N GLY A 75 9.29 -8.11 1.13
CA GLY A 75 8.28 -8.92 0.46
C GLY A 75 7.19 -8.07 -0.18
N ARG A 76 6.38 -8.69 -1.02
CA ARG A 76 5.29 -7.99 -1.71
C ARG A 76 4.25 -7.47 -0.74
N HIS A 77 4.12 -6.17 -0.65
CA HIS A 77 3.09 -5.49 0.13
C HIS A 77 2.74 -4.14 -0.51
N LEU A 78 1.61 -3.59 -0.14
CA LEU A 78 1.26 -2.21 -0.44
C LEU A 78 1.62 -1.34 0.76
N HIS A 79 2.52 -0.39 0.56
CA HIS A 79 2.69 0.69 1.50
C HIS A 79 1.72 1.82 1.10
N LEU A 80 0.68 2.01 1.90
CA LEU A 80 -0.32 3.06 1.72
C LEU A 80 -0.23 4.07 2.85
N GLY A 81 -0.12 5.36 2.50
CA GLY A 81 -0.14 6.45 3.46
C GLY A 81 -0.94 7.63 2.95
N LEU A 82 -1.49 8.45 3.85
CA LEU A 82 -2.00 9.77 3.52
C LEU A 82 -1.02 10.84 4.00
N LEU A 83 -0.80 11.85 3.16
CA LEU A 83 0.18 12.91 3.37
C LEU A 83 -0.47 14.29 3.19
N ASP A 84 0.05 15.31 3.86
CA ASP A 84 -0.38 16.70 3.70
C ASP A 84 0.31 17.42 2.51
N LYS A 85 1.29 16.74 1.88
CA LYS A 85 2.02 17.21 0.68
C LYS A 85 2.32 16.03 -0.24
N PRO A 86 2.49 16.26 -1.55
CA PRO A 86 2.85 15.20 -2.49
C PRO A 86 4.34 14.83 -2.44
N ASP A 87 4.87 14.65 -1.25
CA ASP A 87 6.27 14.30 -0.98
C ASP A 87 6.34 13.35 0.21
N PRO A 88 6.69 12.07 0.00
CA PRO A 88 6.74 11.08 1.07
C PRO A 88 7.82 11.35 2.14
N ILE A 89 8.79 12.21 1.84
CA ILE A 89 9.90 12.53 2.75
C ILE A 89 9.63 13.82 3.53
N ALA A 90 9.04 14.83 2.87
CA ALA A 90 8.77 16.13 3.47
C ALA A 90 7.32 16.31 3.93
N GLY A 91 6.40 15.46 3.46
CA GLY A 91 5.01 15.43 3.89
C GLY A 91 4.86 14.83 5.29
N ARG A 92 3.89 15.32 6.04
CA ARG A 92 3.49 14.73 7.31
C ARG A 92 2.41 13.68 7.04
N SER A 93 2.52 12.54 7.71
CA SER A 93 1.48 11.52 7.68
C SER A 93 0.19 12.04 8.31
N LEU A 94 -0.92 11.83 7.63
CA LEU A 94 -2.26 12.13 8.12
C LEU A 94 -2.90 10.83 8.62
N PRO A 95 -3.53 10.82 9.79
CA PRO A 95 -4.29 9.66 10.24
C PRO A 95 -5.52 9.47 9.37
N PHE A 96 -5.89 8.21 9.11
CA PHE A 96 -7.07 7.87 8.34
C PHE A 96 -7.69 6.56 8.80
N VAL A 97 -8.94 6.36 8.43
CA VAL A 97 -9.68 5.10 8.58
C VAL A 97 -10.39 4.78 7.27
N PHE A 98 -10.63 3.51 7.05
CA PHE A 98 -11.50 3.10 5.94
C PHE A 98 -12.96 3.20 6.37
N ASP A 99 -13.83 3.65 5.48
CA ASP A 99 -15.26 3.76 5.75
C ASP A 99 -15.89 2.39 5.99
N ARG A 100 -15.42 1.36 5.28
CA ARG A 100 -15.84 -0.03 5.46
C ARG A 100 -14.87 -1.03 4.83
N PHE A 101 -14.83 -2.22 5.40
CA PHE A 101 -14.24 -3.43 4.83
C PHE A 101 -14.89 -4.66 5.47
N THR A 102 -14.71 -5.83 4.85
CA THR A 102 -15.16 -7.10 5.43
C THR A 102 -13.98 -7.84 6.02
N LEU A 103 -13.99 -8.10 7.32
CA LEU A 103 -13.02 -8.97 7.97
C LEU A 103 -13.44 -10.42 7.73
N VAL A 104 -12.61 -11.18 7.03
CA VAL A 104 -12.90 -12.58 6.63
C VAL A 104 -12.00 -13.59 7.31
N GLY A 105 -10.91 -13.16 7.92
CA GLY A 105 -9.96 -14.05 8.58
C GLY A 105 -8.88 -13.30 9.35
N ALA A 106 -7.98 -14.06 9.93
CA ALA A 106 -6.80 -13.56 10.59
C ALA A 106 -5.64 -14.55 10.45
N ILE A 107 -4.42 -14.07 10.64
CA ILE A 107 -3.25 -14.94 10.81
C ILE A 107 -3.04 -15.11 12.31
N ASP A 108 -3.04 -16.35 12.75
CA ASP A 108 -2.66 -16.73 14.11
C ASP A 108 -1.14 -16.91 14.13
N PHE A 109 -0.46 -15.98 14.79
CA PHE A 109 0.99 -15.95 14.93
C PHE A 109 1.42 -16.79 16.14
N ASP A 110 1.36 -18.11 16.04
CA ASP A 110 1.85 -19.03 17.07
C ASP A 110 3.27 -19.51 16.71
N ALA A 111 4.27 -18.90 17.30
CA ALA A 111 5.68 -19.22 17.06
C ALA A 111 6.03 -20.71 17.34
N SER A 112 5.24 -21.43 18.12
CA SER A 112 5.45 -22.86 18.42
C SER A 112 4.90 -23.79 17.33
N LYS A 113 3.95 -23.31 16.52
CA LYS A 113 3.22 -24.09 15.51
C LYS A 113 3.39 -23.55 14.09
N GLY A 114 4.11 -22.43 13.94
CA GLY A 114 4.16 -21.65 12.70
C GLY A 114 2.89 -20.83 12.48
N ASP A 115 3.01 -19.80 11.66
CA ASP A 115 1.89 -18.92 11.32
C ASP A 115 0.76 -19.70 10.65
N ARG A 116 -0.45 -19.56 11.14
CA ARG A 116 -1.61 -20.27 10.65
C ARG A 116 -2.71 -19.29 10.19
N LEU A 117 -3.21 -19.52 8.98
CA LEU A 117 -4.38 -18.85 8.47
C LEU A 117 -5.63 -19.36 9.18
N VAL A 118 -6.39 -18.47 9.79
CA VAL A 118 -7.70 -18.72 10.37
C VAL A 118 -8.75 -17.98 9.56
N ILE A 119 -9.61 -18.70 8.88
CA ILE A 119 -10.78 -18.11 8.21
C ILE A 119 -11.91 -18.03 9.22
N LEU A 120 -12.49 -16.84 9.36
CA LEU A 120 -13.64 -16.67 10.25
C LEU A 120 -14.85 -17.39 9.66
N PRO A 121 -15.58 -18.18 10.45
CA PRO A 121 -16.81 -18.84 9.99
C PRO A 121 -17.86 -17.82 9.55
N ASP A 122 -17.92 -16.68 10.25
CA ASP A 122 -18.80 -15.57 9.94
C ASP A 122 -17.94 -14.33 9.62
N SER A 123 -17.94 -13.95 8.36
CA SER A 123 -17.32 -12.67 7.97
C SER A 123 -18.13 -11.50 8.51
N ARG A 124 -17.47 -10.45 8.98
CA ARG A 124 -18.15 -9.28 9.53
C ARG A 124 -17.77 -7.98 8.83
N GLN A 125 -18.74 -7.10 8.65
CA GLN A 125 -18.51 -5.74 8.21
C GLN A 125 -17.88 -4.92 9.33
N VAL A 126 -16.79 -4.22 9.00
CA VAL A 126 -16.12 -3.26 9.87
C VAL A 126 -16.26 -1.88 9.24
N ARG A 127 -16.58 -0.87 10.04
CA ARG A 127 -16.79 0.51 9.56
C ARG A 127 -15.94 1.49 10.35
N PHE A 128 -15.45 2.52 9.66
CA PHE A 128 -14.66 3.62 10.23
C PHE A 128 -13.49 3.12 11.09
N ALA A 129 -12.74 2.17 10.54
CA ALA A 129 -11.62 1.55 11.25
C ALA A 129 -10.38 1.43 10.34
N TYR A 130 -9.24 1.26 10.97
CA TYR A 130 -8.00 0.87 10.32
C TYR A 130 -7.85 -0.65 10.39
N PRO A 131 -7.40 -1.34 9.31
CA PRO A 131 -7.12 -2.76 9.35
C PRO A 131 -6.06 -3.09 10.40
N LEU A 132 -6.36 -4.05 11.28
CA LEU A 132 -5.42 -4.49 12.29
C LEU A 132 -4.41 -5.47 11.68
N TYR A 133 -3.21 -5.50 12.27
CA TYR A 133 -2.16 -6.44 11.91
C TYR A 133 -2.67 -7.88 11.99
N GLY A 134 -2.32 -8.69 10.99
CA GLY A 134 -2.77 -10.07 10.90
C GLY A 134 -4.21 -10.28 10.45
N GLY A 135 -5.02 -9.24 10.35
CA GLY A 135 -6.37 -9.35 9.81
C GLY A 135 -6.37 -9.56 8.29
N ILE A 136 -7.30 -10.35 7.79
CA ILE A 136 -7.56 -10.54 6.34
C ILE A 136 -8.85 -9.82 6.00
N GLN A 137 -8.75 -8.79 5.16
CA GLN A 137 -9.83 -7.90 4.83
C GLN A 137 -10.13 -7.89 3.34
N ASN A 138 -11.41 -7.85 2.99
CA ASN A 138 -11.89 -7.53 1.65
C ASN A 138 -12.42 -6.11 1.62
N PHE A 139 -11.85 -5.28 0.75
CA PHE A 139 -12.34 -3.94 0.45
C PHE A 139 -13.34 -4.00 -0.72
N PRO A 140 -14.35 -3.11 -0.73
CA PRO A 140 -15.33 -3.06 -1.82
C PRO A 140 -14.73 -2.61 -3.15
#